data_23959b8e6fce172387e32d6857e87df5
#
_entry.id   23959b8e6fce172387e32d6857e87df5
#
_cell.length_a   1.000
_cell.length_b   1.000
_cell.length_c   1.000
_cell.angle_alpha   90.00
_cell.angle_beta   90.00
_cell.angle_gamma   90.00
#
_symmetry.space_group_name_H-M   'P 1'
#
loop_
_entity.id
_entity.type
_entity.pdbx_description
1 polymer ?
#
loop_
_entity_poly.entity_id
_entity_poly.type
_entity_poly.pdbx_seq_one_letter_code
_entity_poly.pdbx_strand_id
1 'polypeptide(L)'
;MLKKLSTIMLLLSLTMPGLIAAAPAPPQKKPVQNVSPKKHPNLAAAQRLTAQAFQKVTAAQQANEWDMEGHAAKAKDLLDQANNELKQAAEAANENKGKK
;
A
#
# COMPACT_ATOMS: atom_id res chain seq x y z
N MET A 1 -10.99 -36.22 -35.76
CA MET A 1 -10.57 -35.97 -35.47
C MET A 1 -10.36 -34.95 -35.04
N LEU A 2 -10.14 -34.39 -34.80
CA LEU A 2 -9.81 -33.50 -34.44
C LEU A 2 -10.38 -32.70 -33.77
N LYS A 3 -10.70 -32.49 -33.63
CA LYS A 3 -11.24 -31.83 -33.16
C LYS A 3 -11.07 -31.42 -32.09
N LYS A 4 -10.86 -31.56 -31.64
CA LYS A 4 -10.61 -31.34 -30.71
C LYS A 4 -10.26 -30.36 -30.36
N LEU A 5 -9.95 -30.10 -30.52
CA LEU A 5 -9.50 -29.28 -30.25
C LEU A 5 -9.98 -28.35 -29.78
N SER A 6 -10.34 -28.16 -29.99
CA SER A 6 -10.82 -27.26 -29.76
C SER A 6 -10.85 -26.93 -28.66
N THR A 7 -10.85 -27.15 -28.26
CA THR A 7 -10.94 -27.07 -27.34
C THR A 7 -10.34 -26.27 -26.75
N ILE A 8 -9.90 -26.17 -26.79
CA ILE A 8 -9.24 -25.56 -26.46
C ILE A 8 -9.47 -24.50 -26.03
N MET A 9 -9.61 -24.22 -26.21
CA MET A 9 -9.69 -23.34 -26.03
C MET A 9 -10.05 -22.88 -25.11
N LEU A 10 -10.33 -23.04 -24.88
CA LEU A 10 -10.67 -22.72 -24.15
C LEU A 10 -10.15 -22.08 -23.43
N LEU A 11 -9.59 -22.16 -23.42
CA LEU A 11 -9.01 -21.64 -22.91
C LEU A 11 -9.27 -20.59 -22.62
N LEU A 12 -9.36 -20.32 -22.91
CA LEU A 12 -9.50 -19.38 -22.83
C LEU A 12 -9.91 -18.79 -22.06
N SER A 13 -10.19 -18.78 -22.01
CA SER A 13 -10.89 -18.47 -21.35
C SER A 13 -10.36 -18.02 -20.26
N LEU A 14 -9.72 -18.46 -19.96
CA LEU A 14 -9.02 -18.15 -19.08
C LEU A 14 -8.84 -16.84 -19.03
N THR A 15 -8.70 -16.48 -19.88
CA THR A 15 -8.60 -15.19 -20.10
C THR A 15 -9.51 -14.52 -19.25
N MET A 16 -10.57 -14.97 -19.13
CA MET A 16 -11.53 -14.38 -18.43
C MET A 16 -11.04 -14.04 -17.14
N PRO A 17 -10.35 -14.82 -16.58
CA PRO A 17 -9.81 -14.53 -15.29
C PRO A 17 -9.14 -13.20 -15.33
N GLY A 18 -8.52 -12.93 -16.40
CA GLY A 18 -7.86 -11.68 -16.48
C GLY A 18 -8.80 -10.54 -16.35
N LEU A 19 -10.00 -10.71 -16.75
CA LEU A 19 -10.95 -9.65 -16.66
C LEU A 19 -11.29 -9.36 -15.25
N ILE A 20 -11.30 -10.34 -14.42
CA ILE A 20 -11.63 -10.14 -13.06
C ILE A 20 -10.65 -9.20 -12.43
N ALA A 21 -9.43 -9.27 -12.85
CA ALA A 21 -8.41 -8.42 -12.31
C ALA A 21 -8.67 -6.95 -12.57
N ALA A 22 -9.59 -6.67 -13.44
CA ALA A 22 -9.90 -5.29 -13.76
C ALA A 22 -10.71 -4.60 -12.68
N ALA A 23 -11.15 -5.32 -11.68
CA ALA A 23 -11.92 -4.69 -10.62
C ALA A 23 -11.06 -3.66 -9.90
N PRO A 24 -11.60 -2.47 -9.66
CA PRO A 24 -10.83 -1.43 -8.99
C PRO A 24 -10.56 -1.78 -7.54
N ALA A 25 -9.41 -1.39 -7.05
CA ALA A 25 -9.07 -1.60 -5.66
C ALA A 25 -9.81 -0.59 -4.80
N PRO A 26 -10.12 -0.95 -3.57
CA PRO A 26 -10.76 0.01 -2.67
C PRO A 26 -9.81 1.17 -2.38
N PRO A 27 -10.34 2.33 -2.07
CA PRO A 27 -9.49 3.46 -1.71
C PRO A 27 -8.70 3.17 -0.45
N GLN A 28 -7.48 3.63 -0.43
CA GLN A 28 -6.60 3.43 0.71
C GLN A 28 -6.53 4.70 1.53
N LYS A 29 -6.48 4.51 2.83
CA LYS A 29 -6.44 5.66 3.72
C LYS A 29 -5.02 6.14 3.90
N LYS A 30 -4.87 7.45 3.98
CA LYS A 30 -3.58 8.04 4.25
C LYS A 30 -3.11 7.65 5.66
N PRO A 31 -1.83 7.37 5.84
CA PRO A 31 -1.31 7.05 7.16
C PRO A 31 -1.59 8.15 8.18
N VAL A 32 -1.92 7.73 9.38
CA VAL A 32 -2.26 8.66 10.47
C VAL A 32 -1.00 9.11 11.18
N GLN A 33 -0.95 10.39 11.53
CA GLN A 33 0.16 10.92 12.29
C GLN A 33 -0.23 10.94 13.77
N ASN A 34 0.25 9.97 14.50
CA ASN A 34 -0.13 9.80 15.90
C ASN A 34 1.05 9.60 16.83
N VAL A 35 2.22 10.05 16.43
CA VAL A 35 3.39 10.09 17.31
C VAL A 35 3.60 11.52 17.75
N SER A 36 3.83 11.71 19.05
CA SER A 36 4.01 13.04 19.60
C SER A 36 5.31 13.68 19.11
N PRO A 37 5.25 14.84 18.46
CA PRO A 37 6.46 15.52 18.01
C PRO A 37 7.28 16.06 19.17
N LYS A 38 6.65 16.26 20.33
CA LYS A 38 7.38 16.74 21.48
C LYS A 38 8.24 15.63 22.08
N LYS A 39 7.67 14.43 22.16
CA LYS A 39 8.40 13.32 22.77
C LYS A 39 9.33 12.63 21.81
N HIS A 40 8.92 12.53 20.57
CA HIS A 40 9.68 11.77 19.57
C HIS A 40 9.73 12.56 18.26
N PRO A 41 10.50 13.63 18.22
CA PRO A 41 10.47 14.50 17.02
C PRO A 41 10.89 13.80 15.76
N ASN A 42 11.84 12.89 15.82
CA ASN A 42 12.28 12.21 14.60
C ASN A 42 11.27 11.18 14.13
N LEU A 43 10.64 10.47 15.06
CA LEU A 43 9.61 9.51 14.67
C LEU A 43 8.37 10.22 14.15
N ALA A 44 8.02 11.35 14.76
CA ALA A 44 6.89 12.13 14.26
C ALA A 44 7.18 12.68 12.87
N ALA A 45 8.42 13.12 12.64
CA ALA A 45 8.81 13.60 11.32
C ALA A 45 8.74 12.47 10.32
N ALA A 46 9.15 11.26 10.72
CA ALA A 46 9.07 10.11 9.82
C ALA A 46 7.62 9.80 9.45
N GLN A 47 6.71 9.90 10.40
CA GLN A 47 5.29 9.70 10.09
C GLN A 47 4.78 10.75 9.11
N ARG A 48 5.20 11.99 9.26
CA ARG A 48 4.80 13.03 8.35
C ARG A 48 5.31 12.74 6.95
N LEU A 49 6.54 12.24 6.85
CA LEU A 49 7.11 11.92 5.56
C LEU A 49 6.41 10.72 4.90
N THR A 50 6.00 9.73 5.68
CA THR A 50 5.24 8.62 5.09
C THR A 50 3.90 9.11 4.57
N ALA A 51 3.25 10.03 5.28
CA ALA A 51 1.99 10.59 4.82
C ALA A 51 2.18 11.40 3.53
N GLN A 52 3.26 12.16 3.45
CA GLN A 52 3.56 12.92 2.25
C GLN A 52 3.86 11.98 1.07
N ALA A 53 4.63 10.93 1.33
CA ALA A 53 4.93 9.96 0.29
C ALA A 53 3.64 9.29 -0.21
N PHE A 54 2.75 8.95 0.70
CA PHE A 54 1.48 8.36 0.33
C PHE A 54 0.71 9.31 -0.61
N GLN A 55 0.68 10.58 -0.29
CA GLN A 55 0.00 11.57 -1.13
C GLN A 55 0.65 11.68 -2.51
N LYS A 56 1.97 11.60 -2.57
CA LYS A 56 2.66 11.66 -3.84
C LYS A 56 2.36 10.44 -4.70
N VAL A 57 2.31 9.25 -4.10
CA VAL A 57 1.94 8.05 -4.84
C VAL A 57 0.51 8.16 -5.34
N THR A 58 -0.39 8.69 -4.51
CA THR A 58 -1.77 8.92 -4.92
C THR A 58 -1.82 9.87 -6.12
N ALA A 59 -1.04 10.94 -6.09
CA ALA A 59 -0.99 11.87 -7.20
C ALA A 59 -0.48 11.20 -8.46
N ALA A 60 0.52 10.33 -8.32
CA ALA A 60 1.05 9.59 -9.47
C ALA A 60 -0.01 8.67 -10.06
N GLN A 61 -0.80 8.02 -9.20
CA GLN A 61 -1.88 7.16 -9.69
C GLN A 61 -2.92 7.97 -10.45
N GLN A 62 -3.22 9.18 -9.99
CA GLN A 62 -4.19 10.02 -10.66
C GLN A 62 -3.66 10.57 -11.98
N ALA A 63 -2.37 10.82 -12.06
CA ALA A 63 -1.76 11.32 -13.28
C ALA A 63 -1.64 10.24 -14.35
N ASN A 64 -1.48 9.00 -13.94
CA ASN A 64 -1.43 7.89 -14.87
C ASN A 64 -2.79 7.25 -14.89
N GLU A 65 -3.24 6.85 -15.97
CA GLU A 65 -4.58 6.30 -16.03
C GLU A 65 -4.63 4.83 -15.71
N TRP A 66 -3.53 4.26 -15.28
CA TRP A 66 -3.52 2.86 -14.95
C TRP A 66 -2.90 2.69 -13.58
N ASP A 67 -3.01 1.48 -13.08
CA ASP A 67 -2.60 1.21 -11.72
C ASP A 67 -1.13 0.87 -11.59
N MET A 68 -0.37 1.05 -12.66
CA MET A 68 1.07 0.77 -12.65
C MET A 68 1.34 -0.65 -12.15
N GLU A 69 0.53 -1.59 -12.66
CA GLU A 69 0.62 -3.02 -12.35
C GLU A 69 0.45 -3.30 -10.86
N GLY A 70 -0.28 -2.46 -10.18
CA GLY A 70 -0.53 -2.66 -8.77
C GLY A 70 0.60 -2.24 -7.85
N HIS A 71 1.71 -1.80 -8.42
CA HIS A 71 2.86 -1.45 -7.58
C HIS A 71 2.62 -0.18 -6.78
N ALA A 72 1.87 0.77 -7.33
CA ALA A 72 1.57 1.98 -6.58
C ALA A 72 0.71 1.68 -5.37
N ALA A 73 -0.29 0.82 -5.54
CA ALA A 73 -1.14 0.45 -4.41
C ALA A 73 -0.34 -0.30 -3.36
N LYS A 74 0.58 -1.16 -3.79
CA LYS A 74 1.41 -1.87 -2.85
C LYS A 74 2.34 -0.94 -2.11
N ALA A 75 2.87 0.07 -2.79
CA ALA A 75 3.71 1.06 -2.14
C ALA A 75 2.93 1.80 -1.05
N LYS A 76 1.68 2.12 -1.31
CA LYS A 76 0.86 2.80 -0.33
C LYS A 76 0.59 1.91 0.88
N ASP A 77 0.37 0.62 0.67
CA ASP A 77 0.21 -0.31 1.77
C ASP A 77 1.47 -0.38 2.63
N LEU A 78 2.62 -0.41 1.99
CA LEU A 78 3.88 -0.46 2.72
C LEU A 78 4.12 0.82 3.50
N LEU A 79 3.70 1.95 2.97
CA LEU A 79 3.82 3.20 3.70
C LEU A 79 2.95 3.20 4.94
N ASP A 80 1.75 2.63 4.84
CA ASP A 80 0.87 2.54 5.99
C ASP A 80 1.46 1.60 7.04
N GLN A 81 2.01 0.47 6.60
CA GLN A 81 2.65 -0.46 7.52
C GLN A 81 3.85 0.19 8.20
N ALA A 82 4.66 0.91 7.43
CA ALA A 82 5.80 1.61 8.02
C ALA A 82 5.34 2.61 9.07
N ASN A 83 4.26 3.32 8.79
CA ASN A 83 3.73 4.29 9.73
C ASN A 83 3.30 3.64 11.03
N ASN A 84 2.68 2.47 10.95
CA ASN A 84 2.27 1.74 12.15
C ASN A 84 3.49 1.28 12.96
N GLU A 85 4.55 0.88 12.28
CA GLU A 85 5.77 0.50 12.98
C GLU A 85 6.41 1.71 13.67
N LEU A 86 6.32 2.88 13.05
CA LEU A 86 6.84 4.08 13.69
C LEU A 86 6.09 4.38 14.98
N LYS A 87 4.80 4.16 15.00
CA LYS A 87 4.03 4.35 16.22
C LYS A 87 4.48 3.36 17.29
N GLN A 88 4.66 2.10 16.92
CA GLN A 88 5.10 1.09 17.85
C GLN A 88 6.50 1.39 18.38
N ALA A 89 7.36 1.93 17.53
CA ALA A 89 8.68 2.33 17.96
C ALA A 89 8.61 3.43 19.03
N ALA A 90 7.69 4.37 18.84
CA ALA A 90 7.52 5.44 19.84
C ALA A 90 7.00 4.88 21.15
N GLU A 91 6.09 3.92 21.08
CA GLU A 91 5.55 3.30 22.29
C GLU A 91 6.62 2.51 23.03
N ALA A 92 7.44 1.77 22.29
CA ALA A 92 8.53 1.02 22.89
C ALA A 92 9.55 1.96 23.53
N ALA A 93 9.82 3.08 22.89
CA ALA A 93 10.74 4.06 23.45
C ALA A 93 10.19 4.65 24.74
N ASN A 94 8.88 4.87 24.80
CA ASN A 94 8.26 5.37 26.02
C ASN A 94 8.41 4.38 27.16
N GLU A 95 8.24 3.10 26.87
CA GLU A 95 8.37 2.09 27.90
C GLU A 95 9.80 1.98 28.38
N ASN A 96 10.74 2.03 27.46
CA ASN A 96 12.13 1.88 27.82
C ASN A 96 12.64 3.03 28.67
N LYS A 97 12.06 4.20 28.49
CA LYS A 97 12.45 5.33 29.28
C LYS A 97 12.28 5.07 30.76
N GLY A 98 11.26 4.35 31.14
CA GLY A 98 11.01 4.06 32.52
C GLY A 98 11.89 2.97 33.08
N LYS A 99 12.65 2.32 32.26
CA LYS A 99 13.46 1.20 32.68
C LYS A 99 14.89 1.53 32.96
N LYS A 100 15.21 2.78 32.99
CA LYS A 100 16.58 3.15 33.24
C LYS A 100 16.97 3.10 34.68
#